data_a37450a27fa7a0ab20bb79e99630622b
#
_entry.id   a37450a27fa7a0ab20bb79e99630622b
#
_cell.length_a   1.000
_cell.length_b   1.000
_cell.length_c   1.000
_cell.angle_alpha   90.00
_cell.angle_beta   90.00
_cell.angle_gamma   90.00
#
_symmetry.space_group_name_H-M   'P 1'
#
loop_
_entity.id
_entity.type
_entity.pdbx_description
1 polymer ?
#
loop_
_entity_poly.entity_id
_entity_poly.type
_entity_poly.pdbx_seq_one_letter_code
_entity_poly.pdbx_strand_id
1 'polypeptide(L)'
;MTDTATRTPAPPKPDARLREFERFIGTWEMKGKTLDSKDDNVTAKATFEYLPGGFFVAQRFEADFDGTPIESLEIIGYDPDTGTFPSTVYANMAPKPLAYEWQVDGDDVTIKTEELGATFHGRWTGNEFAGGWRPNPGREGAGNVPYDVSGHRA
;
A
#
# COMPACT_ATOMS: atom_id res chain seq x y z
N MET A 1 27.26 22.83 -39.68
CA MET A 1 27.65 22.22 -38.42
C MET A 1 26.48 22.06 -37.49
N THR A 2 26.32 20.89 -36.96
CA THR A 2 25.21 20.61 -36.06
C THR A 2 25.68 20.71 -34.63
N ASP A 3 24.86 21.27 -33.81
CA ASP A 3 25.16 21.46 -32.41
C ASP A 3 24.20 20.63 -31.57
N THR A 4 24.36 19.30 -31.66
CA THR A 4 23.50 18.38 -30.91
C THR A 4 24.02 18.12 -29.51
N ALA A 5 25.29 18.43 -29.24
CA ALA A 5 25.92 18.11 -27.97
C ALA A 5 25.44 18.95 -26.80
N THR A 6 24.85 20.11 -27.10
CA THR A 6 24.41 21.04 -26.05
C THR A 6 22.93 20.91 -25.69
N ARG A 7 22.22 20.02 -26.38
CA ARG A 7 20.80 19.84 -26.08
C ARG A 7 20.62 19.07 -24.78
N THR A 8 19.96 19.71 -23.82
CA THR A 8 19.60 19.05 -22.57
C THR A 8 18.50 18.03 -22.83
N PRO A 9 18.68 16.77 -22.42
CA PRO A 9 17.60 15.79 -22.54
C PRO A 9 16.36 16.22 -21.79
N ALA A 10 15.19 15.84 -22.27
CA ALA A 10 13.96 16.06 -21.54
C ALA A 10 14.04 15.29 -20.19
N PRO A 11 13.51 15.85 -19.10
CA PRO A 11 13.49 15.15 -17.83
C PRO A 11 12.64 13.87 -17.94
N PRO A 12 12.98 12.83 -17.21
CA PRO A 12 12.19 11.61 -17.20
C PRO A 12 10.78 11.90 -16.71
N LYS A 13 9.83 11.12 -17.20
CA LYS A 13 8.43 11.22 -16.79
C LYS A 13 8.01 9.92 -16.12
N PRO A 14 7.12 9.98 -15.11
CA PRO A 14 6.60 8.78 -14.51
C PRO A 14 5.79 7.96 -15.51
N ASP A 15 5.79 6.64 -15.33
CA ASP A 15 4.98 5.74 -16.14
C ASP A 15 3.50 6.06 -15.94
N ALA A 16 2.72 5.96 -17.03
CA ALA A 16 1.29 6.24 -17.00
C ALA A 16 0.54 5.32 -16.01
N ARG A 17 1.08 4.13 -15.73
CA ARG A 17 0.48 3.21 -14.77
C ARG A 17 0.43 3.78 -13.34
N LEU A 18 1.31 4.71 -12.98
CA LEU A 18 1.27 5.36 -11.67
C LEU A 18 0.01 6.19 -11.45
N ARG A 19 -0.71 6.54 -12.52
CA ARG A 19 -2.01 7.22 -12.40
C ARG A 19 -3.09 6.33 -11.82
N GLU A 20 -2.90 5.02 -11.81
CA GLU A 20 -3.85 4.11 -11.18
C GLU A 20 -3.95 4.35 -9.68
N PHE A 21 -2.94 4.98 -9.08
CA PHE A 21 -2.94 5.36 -7.67
C PHE A 21 -3.74 6.64 -7.38
N GLU A 22 -4.19 7.37 -8.41
CA GLU A 22 -5.04 8.55 -8.20
C GLU A 22 -6.30 8.22 -7.39
N ARG A 23 -6.83 7.02 -7.56
CA ARG A 23 -8.00 6.54 -6.81
C ARG A 23 -7.75 6.43 -5.31
N PHE A 24 -6.50 6.30 -4.91
CA PHE A 24 -6.15 6.16 -3.48
C PHE A 24 -5.74 7.49 -2.86
N ILE A 25 -5.40 8.49 -3.65
CA ILE A 25 -4.87 9.76 -3.15
C ILE A 25 -5.90 10.43 -2.24
N GLY A 26 -5.43 10.88 -1.08
CA GLY A 26 -6.24 11.49 -0.04
C GLY A 26 -6.16 10.70 1.26
N THR A 27 -7.09 10.97 2.15
CA THR A 27 -7.12 10.36 3.47
C THR A 27 -8.28 9.37 3.55
N TRP A 28 -8.01 8.22 4.15
CA TRP A 28 -8.97 7.13 4.35
C TRP A 28 -9.11 6.83 5.82
N GLU A 29 -10.33 6.73 6.30
CA GLU A 29 -10.64 6.27 7.65
C GLU A 29 -11.10 4.83 7.57
N MET A 30 -10.54 4.00 8.44
CA MET A 30 -10.70 2.56 8.36
C MET A 30 -11.09 1.97 9.70
N LYS A 31 -11.82 0.88 9.66
CA LYS A 31 -12.09 0.03 10.81
C LYS A 31 -12.07 -1.42 10.35
N GLY A 32 -11.76 -2.30 11.29
CA GLY A 32 -11.70 -3.70 10.98
C GLY A 32 -11.74 -4.56 12.22
N LYS A 33 -11.62 -5.85 11.98
CA LYS A 33 -11.57 -6.79 13.08
C LYS A 33 -10.70 -7.99 12.71
N THR A 34 -10.00 -8.50 13.70
CA THR A 34 -9.33 -9.80 13.59
C THR A 34 -10.38 -10.90 13.49
N LEU A 35 -10.06 -11.98 12.78
CA LEU A 35 -11.04 -13.04 12.52
C LEU A 35 -11.51 -13.74 13.80
N ASP A 36 -10.72 -13.67 14.86
CA ASP A 36 -11.07 -14.26 16.16
C ASP A 36 -11.88 -13.31 17.06
N SER A 37 -12.16 -12.10 16.59
CA SER A 37 -12.94 -11.10 17.35
C SER A 37 -14.38 -11.06 16.87
N LYS A 38 -15.32 -10.85 17.81
CA LYS A 38 -16.73 -10.65 17.47
C LYS A 38 -17.01 -9.22 17.04
N ASP A 39 -16.26 -8.28 17.60
CA ASP A 39 -16.46 -6.85 17.39
C ASP A 39 -15.25 -6.24 16.70
N ASP A 40 -15.44 -5.05 16.12
CA ASP A 40 -14.35 -4.30 15.53
C ASP A 40 -13.32 -3.98 16.61
N ASN A 41 -12.06 -4.33 16.35
CA ASN A 41 -10.95 -4.11 17.25
C ASN A 41 -9.75 -3.46 16.56
N VAL A 42 -9.94 -2.98 15.34
CA VAL A 42 -8.93 -2.27 14.55
C VAL A 42 -9.51 -0.95 14.08
N THR A 43 -8.80 0.14 14.32
CA THR A 43 -9.09 1.45 13.74
C THR A 43 -7.83 1.94 13.06
N ALA A 44 -7.98 2.61 11.92
CA ALA A 44 -6.82 3.09 11.18
C ALA A 44 -7.14 4.33 10.37
N LYS A 45 -6.08 5.03 9.99
CA LYS A 45 -6.12 6.15 9.08
C LYS A 45 -4.94 6.03 8.14
N ALA A 46 -5.19 6.14 6.85
CA ALA A 46 -4.15 6.12 5.84
C ALA A 46 -4.24 7.38 4.98
N THR A 47 -3.12 7.99 4.69
CA THR A 47 -3.03 9.13 3.78
C THR A 47 -2.07 8.80 2.66
N PHE A 48 -2.55 8.94 1.43
CA PHE A 48 -1.76 8.70 0.22
C PHE A 48 -1.51 10.02 -0.48
N GLU A 49 -0.26 10.25 -0.90
CA GLU A 49 0.10 11.42 -1.69
C GLU A 49 1.20 11.08 -2.69
N TYR A 50 1.17 11.71 -3.86
CA TYR A 50 2.30 11.62 -4.77
C TYR A 50 3.47 12.42 -4.23
N LEU A 51 4.67 11.87 -4.33
CA LEU A 51 5.89 12.64 -4.07
C LEU A 51 6.17 13.56 -5.25
N PRO A 52 6.93 14.65 -5.04
CA PRO A 52 7.29 15.55 -6.14
C PRO A 52 7.87 14.79 -7.33
N GLY A 53 7.38 15.11 -8.53
CA GLY A 53 7.75 14.43 -9.75
C GLY A 53 6.83 13.30 -10.16
N GLY A 54 6.03 12.74 -9.24
CA GLY A 54 5.02 11.73 -9.57
C GLY A 54 5.54 10.31 -9.76
N PHE A 55 6.82 10.04 -9.45
CA PHE A 55 7.38 8.69 -9.58
C PHE A 55 7.02 7.75 -8.44
N PHE A 56 6.68 8.32 -7.29
CA PHE A 56 6.41 7.54 -6.09
C PHE A 56 5.18 8.08 -5.38
N VAL A 57 4.51 7.18 -4.67
CA VAL A 57 3.39 7.51 -3.80
C VAL A 57 3.81 7.18 -2.37
N ALA A 58 3.58 8.11 -1.46
CA ALA A 58 3.80 7.88 -0.04
C ALA A 58 2.47 7.57 0.63
N GLN A 59 2.45 6.52 1.45
CA GLN A 59 1.33 6.21 2.33
C GLN A 59 1.78 6.35 3.77
N ARG A 60 1.09 7.20 4.53
CA ARG A 60 1.24 7.28 5.98
C ARG A 60 0.10 6.53 6.60
N PHE A 61 0.41 5.63 7.51
CA PHE A 61 -0.57 4.75 8.12
C PHE A 61 -0.45 4.82 9.64
N GLU A 62 -1.58 5.05 10.30
CA GLU A 62 -1.69 5.06 11.75
C GLU A 62 -2.83 4.15 12.14
N ALA A 63 -2.59 3.22 13.05
CA ALA A 63 -3.60 2.27 13.46
C ALA A 63 -3.52 1.99 14.95
N ASP A 64 -4.66 1.64 15.51
CA ASP A 64 -4.76 0.93 16.77
C ASP A 64 -5.23 -0.48 16.47
N PHE A 65 -4.38 -1.44 16.73
CA PHE A 65 -4.64 -2.84 16.44
C PHE A 65 -4.84 -3.59 17.74
N ASP A 66 -6.08 -3.69 18.17
CA ASP A 66 -6.46 -4.32 19.43
C ASP A 66 -5.67 -3.78 20.63
N GLY A 67 -5.54 -2.45 20.70
CA GLY A 67 -4.80 -1.75 21.77
C GLY A 67 -3.32 -1.50 21.47
N THR A 68 -2.79 -2.04 20.38
CA THR A 68 -1.39 -1.84 19.98
C THR A 68 -1.30 -0.75 18.92
N PRO A 69 -0.57 0.36 19.15
CA PRO A 69 -0.39 1.40 18.14
C PRO A 69 0.59 0.96 17.07
N ILE A 70 0.18 1.10 15.82
CA ILE A 70 1.00 0.81 14.65
C ILE A 70 1.10 2.08 13.82
N GLU A 71 2.33 2.45 13.45
CA GLU A 71 2.59 3.57 12.55
C GLU A 71 3.56 3.12 11.49
N SER A 72 3.30 3.50 10.25
CA SER A 72 4.20 3.18 9.16
C SER A 72 4.21 4.26 8.10
N LEU A 73 5.31 4.25 7.35
CA LEU A 73 5.46 5.01 6.11
C LEU A 73 5.78 3.99 5.01
N GLU A 74 5.02 4.05 3.94
CA GLU A 74 5.25 3.19 2.78
C GLU A 74 5.55 4.06 1.56
N ILE A 75 6.58 3.72 0.80
CA ILE A 75 6.91 4.37 -0.45
C ILE A 75 6.72 3.37 -1.58
N ILE A 76 5.83 3.71 -2.51
CA ILE A 76 5.37 2.84 -3.58
C ILE A 76 5.85 3.40 -4.91
N GLY A 77 6.47 2.57 -5.74
CA GLY A 77 6.89 2.92 -7.09
C GLY A 77 6.23 2.00 -8.11
N TYR A 78 6.72 2.04 -9.35
CA TYR A 78 6.24 1.18 -10.41
C TYR A 78 7.42 0.49 -11.10
N ASP A 79 7.30 -0.80 -11.33
CA ASP A 79 8.27 -1.59 -12.07
C ASP A 79 7.67 -2.00 -13.42
N PRO A 80 8.12 -1.42 -14.55
CA PRO A 80 7.60 -1.77 -15.86
C PRO A 80 7.95 -3.19 -16.30
N ASP A 81 9.00 -3.80 -15.72
CA ASP A 81 9.39 -5.16 -16.07
C ASP A 81 8.40 -6.19 -15.53
N THR A 82 7.82 -5.93 -14.38
CA THR A 82 6.83 -6.84 -13.77
C THR A 82 5.40 -6.37 -13.94
N GLY A 83 5.19 -5.08 -14.25
CA GLY A 83 3.85 -4.48 -14.31
C GLY A 83 3.21 -4.33 -12.95
N THR A 84 4.00 -4.35 -11.88
CA THR A 84 3.52 -4.24 -10.51
C THR A 84 4.10 -3.01 -9.82
N PHE A 85 3.63 -2.72 -8.61
CA PHE A 85 4.07 -1.57 -7.84
C PHE A 85 4.81 -2.06 -6.58
N PRO A 86 6.15 -2.21 -6.66
CA PRO A 86 6.93 -2.55 -5.48
C PRO A 86 6.95 -1.41 -4.50
N SER A 87 6.98 -1.72 -3.21
CA SER A 87 7.04 -0.72 -2.17
C SER A 87 7.96 -1.14 -1.04
N THR A 88 8.34 -0.15 -0.23
CA THR A 88 9.11 -0.35 0.98
C THR A 88 8.35 0.26 2.13
N VAL A 89 8.21 -0.50 3.21
CA VAL A 89 7.46 -0.11 4.40
C VAL A 89 8.42 0.06 5.57
N TYR A 90 8.31 1.19 6.25
CA TYR A 90 9.03 1.51 7.48
C TYR A 90 8.01 1.59 8.60
N ALA A 91 8.01 0.61 9.49
CA ALA A 91 7.01 0.49 10.54
C ALA A 91 7.64 0.54 11.93
N ASN A 92 6.88 1.04 12.91
CA ASN A 92 7.34 1.10 14.29
C ASN A 92 7.47 -0.26 14.97
N MET A 93 7.08 -1.33 14.29
CA MET A 93 7.10 -2.69 14.83
C MET A 93 8.09 -3.60 14.11
N ALA A 94 8.85 -3.08 13.16
CA ALA A 94 9.84 -3.86 12.43
C ALA A 94 11.22 -3.19 12.52
N PRO A 95 12.28 -3.95 12.82
CA PRO A 95 13.61 -3.36 13.00
C PRO A 95 14.30 -2.97 11.68
N LYS A 96 13.75 -3.38 10.56
CA LYS A 96 14.29 -3.08 9.23
C LYS A 96 13.16 -2.85 8.25
N PRO A 97 13.42 -2.20 7.09
CA PRO A 97 12.41 -2.00 6.07
C PRO A 97 11.86 -3.32 5.55
N LEU A 98 10.57 -3.31 5.21
CA LEU A 98 9.87 -4.47 4.66
C LEU A 98 9.52 -4.22 3.19
N ALA A 99 9.68 -5.23 2.35
CA ALA A 99 9.31 -5.15 0.95
C ALA A 99 7.87 -5.66 0.74
N TYR A 100 7.07 -4.87 0.04
CA TYR A 100 5.72 -5.22 -0.37
C TYR A 100 5.59 -5.06 -1.87
N GLU A 101 4.55 -5.66 -2.45
CA GLU A 101 4.23 -5.51 -3.86
C GLU A 101 2.73 -5.34 -4.03
N TRP A 102 2.34 -4.30 -4.74
CA TRP A 102 0.95 -4.02 -5.07
C TRP A 102 0.64 -4.44 -6.50
N GLN A 103 -0.51 -5.05 -6.68
CA GLN A 103 -1.11 -5.32 -7.99
C GLN A 103 -2.47 -4.65 -8.02
N VAL A 104 -2.70 -3.81 -9.01
CA VAL A 104 -3.96 -3.08 -9.19
C VAL A 104 -4.56 -3.52 -10.52
N ASP A 105 -5.75 -4.10 -10.47
CA ASP A 105 -6.47 -4.59 -11.64
C ASP A 105 -7.91 -4.07 -11.55
N GLY A 106 -8.14 -2.90 -12.15
CA GLY A 106 -9.40 -2.21 -12.00
C GLY A 106 -9.65 -1.84 -10.54
N ASP A 107 -10.75 -2.31 -10.00
CA ASP A 107 -11.10 -2.08 -8.59
C ASP A 107 -10.43 -3.07 -7.65
N ASP A 108 -9.86 -4.14 -8.19
CA ASP A 108 -9.25 -5.20 -7.37
C ASP A 108 -7.80 -4.86 -7.04
N VAL A 109 -7.46 -4.97 -5.77
CA VAL A 109 -6.13 -4.66 -5.26
C VAL A 109 -5.61 -5.86 -4.48
N THR A 110 -4.39 -6.28 -4.82
CA THR A 110 -3.68 -7.33 -4.12
C THR A 110 -2.36 -6.76 -3.62
N ILE A 111 -2.05 -6.97 -2.34
CA ILE A 111 -0.78 -6.55 -1.76
C ILE A 111 -0.13 -7.76 -1.12
N LYS A 112 1.13 -8.01 -1.46
CA LYS A 112 1.87 -9.17 -0.98
C LYS A 112 3.13 -8.73 -0.24
N THR A 113 3.44 -9.46 0.82
CA THR A 113 4.74 -9.34 1.49
C THR A 113 5.28 -10.74 1.80
N GLU A 114 6.34 -11.10 1.09
CA GLU A 114 6.96 -12.42 1.28
C GLU A 114 7.66 -12.52 2.63
N GLU A 115 8.27 -11.44 3.10
CA GLU A 115 8.97 -11.45 4.39
C GLU A 115 8.06 -11.78 5.55
N LEU A 116 6.85 -11.21 5.58
CA LEU A 116 5.86 -11.51 6.61
C LEU A 116 4.97 -12.69 6.24
N GLY A 117 5.00 -13.10 4.97
CA GLY A 117 4.19 -14.23 4.52
C GLY A 117 2.69 -13.96 4.54
N ALA A 118 2.28 -12.79 4.08
CA ALA A 118 0.88 -12.39 4.09
C ALA A 118 0.47 -11.74 2.78
N THR A 119 -0.83 -11.83 2.48
CA THR A 119 -1.42 -11.23 1.28
C THR A 119 -2.72 -10.52 1.65
N PHE A 120 -2.86 -9.32 1.12
CA PHE A 120 -4.10 -8.55 1.19
C PHE A 120 -4.85 -8.70 -0.13
N HIS A 121 -6.15 -8.94 -0.05
CA HIS A 121 -7.06 -8.83 -1.17
C HIS A 121 -8.16 -7.84 -0.82
N GLY A 122 -8.38 -6.87 -1.68
CA GLY A 122 -9.39 -5.86 -1.43
C GLY A 122 -9.97 -5.31 -2.72
N ARG A 123 -11.05 -4.56 -2.55
CA ARG A 123 -11.76 -3.93 -3.65
C ARG A 123 -12.06 -2.48 -3.29
N TRP A 124 -11.63 -1.58 -4.17
CA TRP A 124 -11.88 -0.13 -4.05
C TRP A 124 -12.95 0.28 -5.04
N THR A 125 -14.06 0.82 -4.56
CA THR A 125 -15.16 1.30 -5.39
C THR A 125 -15.48 2.75 -5.03
N GLY A 126 -14.88 3.67 -5.78
CA GLY A 126 -15.06 5.09 -5.51
C GLY A 126 -14.45 5.51 -4.18
N ASN A 127 -15.28 5.93 -3.25
CA ASN A 127 -14.84 6.44 -1.94
C ASN A 127 -14.86 5.41 -0.82
N GLU A 128 -14.99 4.14 -1.17
CA GLU A 128 -15.06 3.04 -0.19
C GLU A 128 -14.16 1.89 -0.61
N PHE A 129 -13.70 1.13 0.37
CA PHE A 129 -13.01 -0.13 0.11
C PHE A 129 -13.32 -1.15 1.19
N ALA A 130 -13.12 -2.41 0.84
CA ALA A 130 -13.16 -3.52 1.80
C ALA A 130 -12.17 -4.59 1.37
N GLY A 131 -11.56 -5.24 2.33
CA GLY A 131 -10.60 -6.29 2.07
C GLY A 131 -10.12 -6.96 3.33
N GLY A 132 -9.11 -7.79 3.19
CA GLY A 132 -8.56 -8.47 4.35
C GLY A 132 -7.16 -9.01 4.10
N TRP A 133 -6.41 -9.11 5.17
CA TRP A 133 -5.10 -9.73 5.19
C TRP A 133 -5.22 -11.18 5.63
N ARG A 134 -4.51 -12.06 4.93
CA ARG A 134 -4.47 -13.49 5.24
C ARG A 134 -3.04 -13.99 5.16
N PRO A 135 -2.62 -14.86 6.08
CA PRO A 135 -1.32 -15.51 5.96
C PRO A 135 -1.25 -16.36 4.69
N ASN A 136 -0.09 -16.38 4.05
CA ASN A 136 0.15 -17.27 2.93
C ASN A 136 0.16 -18.73 3.43
N PRO A 137 -0.15 -19.72 2.57
CA PRO A 137 -0.09 -21.12 2.97
C PRO A 137 1.26 -21.48 3.61
N GLY A 138 1.21 -22.11 4.78
CA GLY A 138 2.39 -22.48 5.53
C GLY A 138 2.99 -21.36 6.39
N ARG A 139 2.40 -20.18 6.37
CA ARG A 139 2.87 -19.03 7.15
C ARG A 139 1.90 -18.60 8.24
N GLU A 140 0.96 -19.44 8.58
CA GLU A 140 0.00 -19.20 9.64
C GLU A 140 0.72 -19.14 11.00
N GLY A 141 0.23 -18.29 11.89
CA GLY A 141 0.85 -18.05 13.19
C GLY A 141 1.97 -17.03 13.11
N ALA A 142 2.90 -17.04 14.06
CA ALA A 142 4.12 -16.22 14.04
C ALA A 142 3.88 -14.73 13.76
N GLY A 143 2.83 -14.14 14.34
CA GLY A 143 2.53 -12.73 14.17
C GLY A 143 1.68 -12.39 12.94
N ASN A 144 1.33 -13.39 12.13
CA ASN A 144 0.42 -13.20 11.00
C ASN A 144 -1.02 -13.31 11.48
N VAL A 145 -1.56 -12.19 11.95
CA VAL A 145 -2.94 -12.14 12.45
C VAL A 145 -3.87 -11.81 11.28
N PRO A 146 -4.74 -12.75 10.86
CA PRO A 146 -5.70 -12.43 9.80
C PRO A 146 -6.76 -11.46 10.28
N TYR A 147 -7.07 -10.46 9.45
CA TYR A 147 -8.09 -9.49 9.79
C TYR A 147 -8.75 -8.91 8.54
N ASP A 148 -9.98 -8.46 8.71
CA ASP A 148 -10.72 -7.74 7.70
C ASP A 148 -10.75 -6.27 8.01
N VAL A 149 -10.75 -5.45 6.98
CA VAL A 149 -10.76 -4.00 7.09
C VAL A 149 -11.65 -3.41 6.01
N SER A 150 -12.36 -2.35 6.38
CA SER A 150 -13.11 -1.53 5.43
C SER A 150 -12.85 -0.07 5.72
N GLY A 151 -13.01 0.76 4.73
CA GLY A 151 -12.75 2.17 4.89
C GLY A 151 -13.51 3.03 3.90
N HIS A 152 -13.47 4.31 4.18
CA HIS A 152 -14.06 5.34 3.32
C HIS A 152 -13.15 6.54 3.27
N ARG A 153 -13.27 7.29 2.19
CA ARG A 153 -12.51 8.54 2.03
C ARG A 153 -13.03 9.57 3.01
N ALA A 154 -12.11 10.13 3.76
CA ALA A 154 -12.44 11.18 4.72
C ALA A 154 -12.78 12.50 4.02
#